data_4432f9cc66932eac9e55b2a3fda7ae0e
#
_entry.id   4432f9cc66932eac9e55b2a3fda7ae0e
#
_cell.length_a   1.000
_cell.length_b   1.000
_cell.length_c   1.000
_cell.angle_alpha   90.00
_cell.angle_beta   90.00
_cell.angle_gamma   90.00
#
_symmetry.space_group_name_H-M   'P 1'
#
loop_
_entity.id
_entity.type
_entity.pdbx_description
1 polymer ?
#
loop_
_entity_poly.entity_id
_entity_poly.type
_entity_poly.pdbx_seq_one_letter_code
_entity_poly.pdbx_strand_id
1 'polypeptide(L)'
;QIDALCCVTAQHRQMLDSVLDIFRLVPDFDLNIMEPRQTLSTITSKCLLGMEEVLEQARPDLVLVHGDTSTTFAGALAAFYHRVPVGHVEAGLRTYDKYSPYPEEMNRRMVSAIADLHFCPTPSNRDNLAREGIEQGVFLTGNTVIDALQTTVVKDFHFSEGVLNDLDYVNRKVILVTCHRRENYGQPMTNIMTALRRIADAFPDTELVYPVHLSPVVQ
;
A
#
# COMPACT_ATOMS: atom_id res chain seq x y z
N GLN A 1 -27.36 -3.45 -6.14
CA GLN A 1 -26.71 -3.93 -4.91
C GLN A 1 -25.43 -4.66 -5.34
N ILE A 2 -24.31 -4.35 -4.70
CA ILE A 2 -23.02 -5.04 -4.92
C ILE A 2 -22.82 -5.98 -3.74
N ASP A 3 -22.46 -7.22 -4.02
CA ASP A 3 -22.01 -8.20 -3.03
C ASP A 3 -20.48 -8.23 -3.09
N ALA A 4 -19.83 -7.79 -2.03
CA ALA A 4 -18.39 -7.63 -1.98
C ALA A 4 -17.75 -8.69 -1.11
N LEU A 5 -16.81 -9.46 -1.69
CA LEU A 5 -16.01 -10.45 -0.99
C LEU A 5 -14.58 -9.91 -0.80
N CYS A 6 -14.01 -10.12 0.37
CA CYS A 6 -12.66 -9.71 0.72
C CYS A 6 -11.73 -10.92 0.75
N CYS A 7 -10.72 -10.92 -0.13
CA CYS A 7 -9.64 -11.89 -0.11
C CYS A 7 -8.33 -11.22 0.30
N VAL A 8 -7.67 -11.76 1.32
CA VAL A 8 -6.36 -11.30 1.76
C VAL A 8 -5.29 -12.36 1.50
N THR A 9 -4.11 -11.93 1.06
CA THR A 9 -2.98 -12.84 0.84
C THR A 9 -2.14 -13.02 2.09
N ALA A 10 -2.20 -12.06 3.01
CA ALA A 10 -1.43 -12.03 4.25
C ALA A 10 0.09 -12.11 4.03
N GLN A 11 0.59 -11.45 2.97
CA GLN A 11 2.03 -11.32 2.72
C GLN A 11 2.78 -10.63 3.89
N HIS A 12 2.10 -9.76 4.63
CA HIS A 12 2.59 -9.05 5.82
C HIS A 12 1.58 -9.19 6.96
N ARG A 13 1.49 -10.37 7.56
CA ARG A 13 0.43 -10.78 8.51
C ARG A 13 0.15 -9.73 9.60
N GLN A 14 1.15 -9.37 10.38
CA GLN A 14 0.96 -8.47 11.52
C GLN A 14 0.44 -7.08 11.12
N MET A 15 0.96 -6.52 10.02
CA MET A 15 0.50 -5.21 9.52
C MET A 15 -0.91 -5.29 8.96
N LEU A 16 -1.24 -6.38 8.26
CA LEU A 16 -2.57 -6.61 7.72
C LEU A 16 -3.61 -6.76 8.83
N ASP A 17 -3.34 -7.59 9.83
CA ASP A 17 -4.25 -7.84 10.95
C ASP A 17 -4.58 -6.53 11.68
N SER A 18 -3.59 -5.67 11.91
CA SER A 18 -3.81 -4.34 12.51
C SER A 18 -4.75 -3.45 11.66
N VAL A 19 -4.64 -3.50 10.33
CA VAL A 19 -5.52 -2.74 9.43
C VAL A 19 -6.93 -3.33 9.43
N LEU A 20 -7.06 -4.65 9.35
CA LEU A 20 -8.35 -5.34 9.40
C LEU A 20 -9.10 -5.00 10.70
N ASP A 21 -8.41 -5.00 11.83
CA ASP A 21 -8.97 -4.63 13.14
C ASP A 21 -9.48 -3.18 13.17
N ILE A 22 -8.67 -2.22 12.67
CA ILE A 22 -9.04 -0.80 12.62
C ILE A 22 -10.33 -0.60 11.81
N PHE A 23 -10.44 -1.26 10.66
CA PHE A 23 -11.61 -1.15 9.79
C PHE A 23 -12.71 -2.16 10.11
N ARG A 24 -12.52 -3.04 11.10
CA ARG A 24 -13.45 -4.11 11.49
C ARG A 24 -13.85 -5.00 10.31
N LEU A 25 -12.86 -5.32 9.46
CA LEU A 25 -13.03 -6.18 8.31
C LEU A 25 -12.70 -7.62 8.67
N VAL A 26 -13.58 -8.52 8.28
CA VAL A 26 -13.33 -9.96 8.36
C VAL A 26 -13.18 -10.46 6.92
N PRO A 27 -12.02 -10.96 6.52
CA PRO A 27 -11.84 -11.51 5.17
C PRO A 27 -12.71 -12.75 4.95
N ASP A 28 -13.29 -12.87 3.76
CA ASP A 28 -14.00 -14.10 3.32
C ASP A 28 -13.01 -15.19 2.95
N PHE A 29 -11.83 -14.79 2.44
CA PHE A 29 -10.74 -15.69 2.07
C PHE A 29 -9.41 -15.17 2.62
N ASP A 30 -8.62 -16.07 3.19
CA ASP A 30 -7.28 -15.76 3.71
C ASP A 30 -6.27 -16.80 3.19
N LEU A 31 -5.41 -16.39 2.27
CA LEU A 31 -4.42 -17.25 1.63
C LEU A 31 -3.22 -17.57 2.52
N ASN A 32 -2.99 -16.75 3.55
CA ASN A 32 -1.92 -16.92 4.54
C ASN A 32 -0.56 -17.32 3.95
N ILE A 33 -0.11 -16.60 2.91
CA ILE A 33 1.09 -16.96 2.14
C ILE A 33 2.40 -16.60 2.82
N MET A 34 2.39 -15.90 3.95
CA MET A 34 3.59 -15.41 4.61
C MET A 34 4.49 -16.54 5.09
N GLU A 35 5.75 -16.52 4.66
CA GLU A 35 6.82 -17.40 5.14
C GLU A 35 8.13 -16.63 5.34
N PRO A 36 9.02 -17.12 6.21
CA PRO A 36 10.34 -16.51 6.37
C PRO A 36 11.17 -16.57 5.06
N ARG A 37 11.85 -15.46 4.75
CA ARG A 37 12.81 -15.37 3.62
C ARG A 37 12.19 -15.63 2.23
N GLN A 38 10.93 -15.24 2.02
CA GLN A 38 10.29 -15.36 0.71
C GLN A 38 10.99 -14.50 -0.35
N THR A 39 11.11 -15.05 -1.56
CA THR A 39 11.47 -14.28 -2.76
C THR A 39 10.22 -13.70 -3.42
N LEU A 40 10.39 -12.69 -4.29
CA LEU A 40 9.28 -12.17 -5.10
C LEU A 40 8.62 -13.28 -5.93
N SER A 41 9.40 -14.19 -6.49
CA SER A 41 8.88 -15.34 -7.26
C SER A 41 8.02 -16.25 -6.41
N THR A 42 8.43 -16.56 -5.17
CA THR A 42 7.66 -17.40 -4.25
C THR A 42 6.34 -16.73 -3.88
N ILE A 43 6.36 -15.42 -3.55
CA ILE A 43 5.17 -14.65 -3.23
C ILE A 43 4.20 -14.65 -4.40
N THR A 44 4.67 -14.31 -5.61
CA THR A 44 3.83 -14.25 -6.81
C THR A 44 3.20 -15.60 -7.13
N SER A 45 3.99 -16.68 -7.07
CA SER A 45 3.50 -18.04 -7.35
C SER A 45 2.43 -18.48 -6.35
N LYS A 46 2.65 -18.26 -5.04
CA LYS A 46 1.68 -18.62 -4.01
C LYS A 46 0.38 -17.81 -4.12
N CYS A 47 0.50 -16.49 -4.37
CA CYS A 47 -0.65 -15.65 -4.63
C CYS A 47 -1.44 -16.14 -5.84
N LEU A 48 -0.77 -16.43 -6.95
CA LEU A 48 -1.41 -16.86 -8.19
C LEU A 48 -2.20 -18.15 -7.98
N LEU A 49 -1.57 -19.18 -7.40
CA LEU A 49 -2.22 -20.47 -7.12
C LEU A 49 -3.37 -20.35 -6.10
N GLY A 50 -3.16 -19.59 -5.02
CA GLY A 50 -4.22 -19.40 -4.03
C GLY A 50 -5.42 -18.60 -4.59
N MET A 51 -5.17 -17.62 -5.45
CA MET A 51 -6.22 -16.87 -6.14
C MET A 51 -7.01 -17.74 -7.12
N GLU A 52 -6.40 -18.74 -7.76
CA GLU A 52 -7.09 -19.72 -8.61
C GLU A 52 -8.21 -20.39 -7.84
N GLU A 53 -7.91 -20.94 -6.65
CA GLU A 53 -8.91 -21.59 -5.79
C GLU A 53 -10.02 -20.63 -5.34
N VAL A 54 -9.68 -19.39 -4.99
CA VAL A 54 -10.65 -18.37 -4.60
C VAL A 54 -11.59 -18.02 -5.76
N LEU A 55 -11.06 -17.83 -6.96
CA LEU A 55 -11.86 -17.47 -8.14
C LEU A 55 -12.81 -18.60 -8.57
N GLU A 56 -12.39 -19.86 -8.45
CA GLU A 56 -13.23 -21.02 -8.71
C GLU A 56 -14.41 -21.11 -7.73
N GLN A 57 -14.18 -20.78 -6.46
CA GLN A 57 -15.20 -20.81 -5.42
C GLN A 57 -16.13 -19.60 -5.49
N ALA A 58 -15.57 -18.40 -5.53
CA ALA A 58 -16.31 -17.15 -5.45
C ALA A 58 -17.04 -16.79 -6.77
N ARG A 59 -16.46 -17.14 -7.92
CA ARG A 59 -16.98 -16.81 -9.26
C ARG A 59 -17.40 -15.34 -9.39
N PRO A 60 -16.51 -14.38 -9.10
CA PRO A 60 -16.89 -12.99 -9.09
C PRO A 60 -17.13 -12.45 -10.51
N ASP A 61 -17.99 -11.44 -10.65
CA ASP A 61 -18.20 -10.71 -11.91
C ASP A 61 -17.09 -9.70 -12.19
N LEU A 62 -16.34 -9.29 -11.15
CA LEU A 62 -15.25 -8.32 -11.22
C LEU A 62 -14.28 -8.56 -10.07
N VAL A 63 -12.98 -8.49 -10.35
CA VAL A 63 -11.93 -8.45 -9.32
C VAL A 63 -11.38 -7.03 -9.20
N LEU A 64 -11.36 -6.47 -7.99
CA LEU A 64 -10.69 -5.23 -7.71
C LEU A 64 -9.33 -5.51 -7.08
N VAL A 65 -8.28 -4.91 -7.65
CA VAL A 65 -6.93 -4.93 -7.10
C VAL A 65 -6.47 -3.51 -6.80
N HIS A 66 -5.68 -3.32 -5.74
CA HIS A 66 -5.28 -1.99 -5.28
C HIS A 66 -3.76 -1.83 -5.28
N GLY A 67 -3.29 -0.70 -5.82
CA GLY A 67 -1.87 -0.31 -5.76
C GLY A 67 -0.96 -1.11 -6.69
N ASP A 68 0.21 -1.51 -6.20
CA ASP A 68 1.32 -1.98 -7.05
C ASP A 68 2.17 -3.11 -6.43
N THR A 69 1.68 -3.77 -5.40
CA THR A 69 2.40 -4.88 -4.78
C THR A 69 2.44 -6.12 -5.68
N SER A 70 3.30 -7.10 -5.37
CA SER A 70 3.30 -8.40 -6.05
C SER A 70 1.96 -9.13 -5.91
N THR A 71 1.25 -8.93 -4.79
CA THR A 71 -0.12 -9.41 -4.58
C THR A 71 -1.10 -8.81 -5.57
N THR A 72 -1.03 -7.48 -5.79
CA THR A 72 -1.87 -6.75 -6.76
C THR A 72 -1.70 -7.32 -8.16
N PHE A 73 -0.44 -7.52 -8.58
CA PHE A 73 -0.13 -8.09 -9.89
C PHE A 73 -0.61 -9.55 -10.00
N ALA A 74 -0.33 -10.39 -9.01
CA ALA A 74 -0.73 -11.80 -9.04
C ALA A 74 -2.26 -11.97 -9.04
N GLY A 75 -2.99 -11.14 -8.27
CA GLY A 75 -4.45 -11.13 -8.26
C GLY A 75 -5.05 -10.72 -9.61
N ALA A 76 -4.50 -9.68 -10.25
CA ALA A 76 -4.93 -9.26 -11.57
C ALA A 76 -4.65 -10.35 -12.63
N LEU A 77 -3.48 -10.99 -12.58
CA LEU A 77 -3.10 -12.05 -13.50
C LEU A 77 -3.98 -13.30 -13.33
N ALA A 78 -4.28 -13.69 -12.10
CA ALA A 78 -5.19 -14.80 -11.82
C ALA A 78 -6.60 -14.53 -12.38
N ALA A 79 -7.14 -13.33 -12.13
CA ALA A 79 -8.44 -12.92 -12.66
C ALA A 79 -8.46 -12.97 -14.21
N PHE A 80 -7.42 -12.48 -14.86
CA PHE A 80 -7.28 -12.54 -16.31
C PHE A 80 -7.30 -13.99 -16.84
N TYR A 81 -6.58 -14.92 -16.18
CA TYR A 81 -6.58 -16.33 -16.58
C TYR A 81 -7.96 -16.99 -16.44
N HIS A 82 -8.75 -16.56 -15.47
CA HIS A 82 -10.15 -16.99 -15.29
C HIS A 82 -11.15 -16.19 -16.12
N ARG A 83 -10.69 -15.25 -16.96
CA ARG A 83 -11.54 -14.37 -17.80
C ARG A 83 -12.50 -13.52 -16.96
N VAL A 84 -12.11 -13.16 -15.77
CA VAL A 84 -12.84 -12.24 -14.88
C VAL A 84 -12.29 -10.83 -15.12
N PRO A 85 -13.15 -9.84 -15.40
CA PRO A 85 -12.73 -8.45 -15.54
C PRO A 85 -11.99 -7.92 -14.32
N VAL A 86 -11.00 -7.03 -14.54
CA VAL A 86 -10.15 -6.46 -13.49
C VAL A 86 -10.34 -4.96 -13.40
N GLY A 87 -10.59 -4.47 -12.18
CA GLY A 87 -10.52 -3.05 -11.85
C GLY A 87 -9.27 -2.75 -11.02
N HIS A 88 -8.47 -1.78 -11.48
CA HIS A 88 -7.26 -1.34 -10.80
C HIS A 88 -7.51 -0.05 -10.04
N VAL A 89 -7.50 -0.11 -8.73
CA VAL A 89 -7.60 1.04 -7.83
C VAL A 89 -6.21 1.62 -7.60
N GLU A 90 -6.09 2.96 -7.58
CA GLU A 90 -4.82 3.70 -7.56
C GLU A 90 -4.02 3.54 -8.88
N ALA A 91 -4.73 3.49 -10.00
CA ALA A 91 -4.14 3.30 -11.31
C ALA A 91 -3.38 4.53 -11.83
N GLY A 92 -2.39 4.31 -12.70
CA GLY A 92 -1.72 5.37 -13.45
C GLY A 92 -0.56 6.05 -12.74
N LEU A 93 -0.15 5.62 -11.55
CA LEU A 93 1.11 6.04 -10.94
C LEU A 93 2.29 5.59 -11.81
N ARG A 94 3.24 6.49 -12.10
CA ARG A 94 4.46 6.18 -12.89
C ARG A 94 5.67 6.94 -12.41
N THR A 95 6.78 6.26 -12.36
CA THR A 95 8.12 6.85 -12.24
C THR A 95 8.88 6.80 -13.56
N TYR A 96 8.48 5.89 -14.45
CA TYR A 96 9.16 5.55 -15.71
C TYR A 96 10.56 4.94 -15.52
N ASP A 97 10.96 4.65 -14.30
CA ASP A 97 12.15 3.87 -13.97
C ASP A 97 11.73 2.49 -13.45
N LYS A 98 11.94 1.44 -14.26
CA LYS A 98 11.50 0.07 -13.94
C LYS A 98 12.12 -0.51 -12.67
N TYR A 99 13.15 0.12 -12.13
CA TYR A 99 13.84 -0.29 -10.91
C TYR A 99 13.60 0.65 -9.73
N SER A 100 12.77 1.69 -9.89
CA SER A 100 12.49 2.65 -8.83
C SER A 100 11.04 3.16 -8.85
N PRO A 101 10.20 2.77 -7.87
CA PRO A 101 10.40 1.73 -6.85
C PRO A 101 10.43 0.32 -7.47
N TYR A 102 11.13 -0.60 -6.82
CA TYR A 102 11.27 -1.98 -7.29
C TYR A 102 10.65 -2.96 -6.28
N PRO A 103 9.75 -3.86 -6.71
CA PRO A 103 9.28 -4.16 -8.07
C PRO A 103 8.01 -3.35 -8.50
N GLU A 104 7.59 -2.37 -7.72
CA GLU A 104 6.28 -1.73 -7.79
C GLU A 104 6.01 -1.06 -9.14
N GLU A 105 7.00 -0.38 -9.73
CA GLU A 105 6.80 0.29 -11.04
C GLU A 105 6.40 -0.71 -12.13
N MET A 106 7.03 -1.87 -12.16
CA MET A 106 6.69 -2.88 -13.16
C MET A 106 5.37 -3.57 -12.84
N ASN A 107 5.08 -3.84 -11.56
CA ASN A 107 3.80 -4.41 -11.17
C ASN A 107 2.63 -3.55 -11.65
N ARG A 108 2.66 -2.22 -11.36
CA ARG A 108 1.56 -1.31 -11.77
C ARG A 108 1.41 -1.18 -13.28
N ARG A 109 2.52 -1.23 -14.03
CA ARG A 109 2.48 -1.23 -15.50
C ARG A 109 1.87 -2.50 -16.06
N MET A 110 2.24 -3.67 -15.53
CA MET A 110 1.66 -4.95 -15.93
C MET A 110 0.17 -5.04 -15.55
N VAL A 111 -0.20 -4.58 -14.37
CA VAL A 111 -1.63 -4.49 -13.96
C VAL A 111 -2.40 -3.57 -14.92
N SER A 112 -1.83 -2.42 -15.30
CA SER A 112 -2.50 -1.51 -16.24
C SER A 112 -2.75 -2.15 -17.61
N ALA A 113 -1.89 -3.07 -18.06
CA ALA A 113 -2.09 -3.79 -19.31
C ALA A 113 -3.17 -4.90 -19.22
N ILE A 114 -3.46 -5.38 -18.01
CA ILE A 114 -4.43 -6.45 -17.74
C ILE A 114 -5.82 -5.87 -17.43
N ALA A 115 -5.88 -4.74 -16.71
CA ALA A 115 -7.11 -4.19 -16.16
C ALA A 115 -8.05 -3.64 -17.25
N ASP A 116 -9.36 -3.84 -17.04
CA ASP A 116 -10.44 -3.29 -17.86
C ASP A 116 -10.92 -1.93 -17.35
N LEU A 117 -10.82 -1.71 -16.02
CA LEU A 117 -11.20 -0.47 -15.35
C LEU A 117 -10.01 0.09 -14.57
N HIS A 118 -9.81 1.41 -14.69
CA HIS A 118 -8.68 2.12 -14.07
C HIS A 118 -9.20 3.29 -13.24
N PHE A 119 -9.06 3.20 -11.92
CA PHE A 119 -9.49 4.23 -10.99
C PHE A 119 -8.29 5.09 -10.59
N CYS A 120 -8.15 6.24 -11.24
CA CYS A 120 -6.99 7.13 -11.11
C CYS A 120 -7.17 8.12 -9.95
N PRO A 121 -6.18 8.28 -9.07
CA PRO A 121 -6.22 9.26 -7.99
C PRO A 121 -6.23 10.72 -8.47
N THR A 122 -5.46 11.03 -9.51
CA THR A 122 -5.26 12.41 -9.99
C THR A 122 -5.31 12.50 -11.52
N PRO A 123 -5.51 13.71 -12.08
CA PRO A 123 -5.43 13.94 -13.52
C PRO A 123 -4.10 13.48 -14.14
N SER A 124 -2.97 13.69 -13.44
CA SER A 124 -1.66 13.25 -13.93
C SER A 124 -1.55 11.73 -14.04
N ASN A 125 -2.22 10.98 -13.17
CA ASN A 125 -2.26 9.52 -13.26
C ASN A 125 -3.04 9.06 -14.49
N ARG A 126 -4.20 9.68 -14.77
CA ARG A 126 -4.95 9.46 -16.01
C ARG A 126 -4.11 9.78 -17.25
N ASP A 127 -3.40 10.92 -17.23
CA ASP A 127 -2.58 11.34 -18.37
C ASP A 127 -1.38 10.38 -18.59
N ASN A 128 -0.87 9.74 -17.56
CA ASN A 128 0.13 8.68 -17.69
C ASN A 128 -0.42 7.45 -18.41
N LEU A 129 -1.65 7.03 -18.11
CA LEU A 129 -2.31 5.93 -18.83
C LEU A 129 -2.56 6.29 -20.29
N ALA A 130 -3.02 7.51 -20.55
CA ALA A 130 -3.25 7.99 -21.93
C ALA A 130 -1.95 7.98 -22.76
N ARG A 131 -0.79 8.34 -22.19
CA ARG A 131 0.51 8.22 -22.85
C ARG A 131 0.89 6.79 -23.21
N GLU A 132 0.34 5.81 -22.51
CA GLU A 132 0.52 4.37 -22.78
C GLU A 132 -0.59 3.81 -23.68
N GLY A 133 -1.48 4.66 -24.22
CA GLY A 133 -2.57 4.27 -25.09
C GLY A 133 -3.80 3.70 -24.38
N ILE A 134 -3.87 3.86 -23.04
CA ILE A 134 -5.00 3.40 -22.22
C ILE A 134 -5.94 4.59 -21.97
N GLU A 135 -7.02 4.66 -22.76
CA GLU A 135 -7.98 5.75 -22.69
C GLU A 135 -9.40 5.29 -22.31
N GLN A 136 -9.69 4.00 -22.48
CA GLN A 136 -10.99 3.43 -22.17
C GLN A 136 -11.00 2.85 -20.74
N GLY A 137 -12.16 2.88 -20.10
CA GLY A 137 -12.32 2.36 -18.75
C GLY A 137 -11.57 3.15 -17.68
N VAL A 138 -11.16 4.41 -17.96
CA VAL A 138 -10.36 5.25 -17.07
C VAL A 138 -11.24 6.26 -16.36
N PHE A 139 -11.22 6.24 -15.03
CA PHE A 139 -12.03 7.09 -14.16
C PHE A 139 -11.14 7.88 -13.19
N LEU A 140 -11.44 9.15 -13.02
CA LEU A 140 -10.80 9.99 -12.00
C LEU A 140 -11.63 9.92 -10.71
N THR A 141 -11.12 9.23 -9.70
CA THR A 141 -11.87 8.92 -8.47
C THR A 141 -11.31 9.55 -7.19
N GLY A 142 -10.12 10.14 -7.26
CA GLY A 142 -9.39 10.51 -6.05
C GLY A 142 -8.62 9.34 -5.44
N ASN A 143 -7.96 9.60 -4.31
CA ASN A 143 -7.18 8.58 -3.61
C ASN A 143 -7.98 8.05 -2.41
N THR A 144 -8.23 6.76 -2.37
CA THR A 144 -8.99 6.07 -1.30
C THR A 144 -8.36 6.22 0.09
N VAL A 145 -7.06 6.55 0.18
CA VAL A 145 -6.39 6.81 1.45
C VAL A 145 -6.99 8.01 2.19
N ILE A 146 -7.54 8.99 1.46
CA ILE A 146 -8.19 10.17 2.06
C ILE A 146 -9.48 9.76 2.78
N ASP A 147 -10.28 8.87 2.17
CA ASP A 147 -11.51 8.34 2.78
C ASP A 147 -11.17 7.47 3.99
N ALA A 148 -10.14 6.62 3.86
CA ALA A 148 -9.64 5.80 4.96
C ALA A 148 -9.17 6.67 6.14
N LEU A 149 -8.44 7.76 5.86
CA LEU A 149 -7.99 8.70 6.89
C LEU A 149 -9.17 9.34 7.63
N GLN A 150 -10.21 9.76 6.92
CA GLN A 150 -11.42 10.33 7.54
C GLN A 150 -12.12 9.33 8.48
N THR A 151 -12.06 8.05 8.16
CA THR A 151 -12.65 6.98 8.99
C THR A 151 -11.80 6.69 10.23
N THR A 152 -10.47 6.81 10.12
CA THR A 152 -9.53 6.44 11.20
C THR A 152 -9.21 7.58 12.17
N VAL A 153 -9.45 8.84 11.77
CA VAL A 153 -9.23 10.00 12.66
C VAL A 153 -10.26 10.02 13.78
N VAL A 154 -9.80 9.95 15.01
CA VAL A 154 -10.61 10.02 16.22
C VAL A 154 -10.25 11.30 16.98
N LYS A 155 -11.26 12.09 17.36
CA LYS A 155 -11.07 13.23 18.28
C LYS A 155 -10.69 12.71 19.67
N ASP A 156 -9.80 13.42 20.34
CA ASP A 156 -9.33 13.09 21.69
C ASP A 156 -8.74 11.66 21.77
N PHE A 157 -7.98 11.29 20.75
CA PHE A 157 -7.30 9.99 20.68
C PHE A 157 -6.26 9.85 21.79
N HIS A 158 -6.29 8.75 22.52
CA HIS A 158 -5.28 8.37 23.49
C HIS A 158 -4.41 7.26 22.94
N PHE A 159 -3.10 7.49 22.93
CA PHE A 159 -2.13 6.50 22.49
C PHE A 159 -2.00 5.39 23.52
N SER A 160 -1.75 4.16 23.07
CA SER A 160 -1.33 3.06 23.95
C SER A 160 0.04 3.32 24.60
N GLU A 161 0.90 4.02 23.89
CA GLU A 161 2.23 4.42 24.33
C GLU A 161 2.17 5.70 25.17
N GLY A 162 2.41 5.59 26.49
CA GLY A 162 2.31 6.71 27.42
C GLY A 162 3.14 7.92 27.01
N VAL A 163 4.37 7.71 26.51
CA VAL A 163 5.27 8.79 26.07
C VAL A 163 4.64 9.69 25.01
N LEU A 164 3.75 9.17 24.16
CA LEU A 164 3.05 9.97 23.15
C LEU A 164 1.92 10.80 23.74
N ASN A 165 1.30 10.36 24.83
CA ASN A 165 0.27 11.15 25.55
C ASN A 165 0.89 12.29 26.37
N ASP A 166 2.15 12.16 26.77
CA ASP A 166 2.87 13.14 27.58
C ASP A 166 3.49 14.28 26.75
N LEU A 167 3.42 14.22 25.41
CA LEU A 167 3.90 15.28 24.54
C LEU A 167 3.03 16.54 24.64
N ASP A 168 3.67 17.70 24.66
CA ASP A 168 2.96 18.99 24.64
C ASP A 168 2.56 19.39 23.22
N TYR A 169 1.42 18.87 22.76
CA TYR A 169 0.88 19.17 21.44
C TYR A 169 0.34 20.61 21.28
N VAL A 170 0.22 21.37 22.36
CA VAL A 170 -0.33 22.73 22.36
C VAL A 170 0.77 23.77 22.19
N ASN A 171 1.86 23.65 22.97
CA ASN A 171 2.90 24.68 23.03
C ASN A 171 4.16 24.30 22.23
N ARG A 172 4.34 23.03 21.88
CA ARG A 172 5.50 22.55 21.11
C ARG A 172 5.09 22.15 19.69
N LYS A 173 6.02 22.27 18.77
CA LYS A 173 5.85 21.79 17.40
C LYS A 173 6.17 20.30 17.36
N VAL A 174 5.16 19.46 17.18
CA VAL A 174 5.35 18.01 17.02
C VAL A 174 5.45 17.69 15.52
N ILE A 175 6.56 17.10 15.11
CA ILE A 175 6.82 16.68 13.73
C ILE A 175 6.84 15.15 13.69
N LEU A 176 5.88 14.57 12.99
CA LEU A 176 5.87 13.13 12.69
C LEU A 176 6.82 12.85 11.51
N VAL A 177 7.75 11.94 11.74
CA VAL A 177 8.73 11.51 10.72
C VAL A 177 8.44 10.06 10.34
N THR A 178 8.47 9.76 9.05
CA THR A 178 8.45 8.39 8.54
C THR A 178 9.52 8.21 7.47
N CYS A 179 10.38 7.19 7.61
CA CYS A 179 11.45 6.89 6.66
C CYS A 179 11.82 5.41 6.75
N HIS A 180 11.47 4.63 5.72
CA HIS A 180 11.70 3.18 5.73
C HIS A 180 11.91 2.58 4.33
N ARG A 181 12.03 3.39 3.27
CA ARG A 181 12.21 2.90 1.91
C ARG A 181 13.61 2.33 1.69
N ARG A 182 13.69 1.22 0.95
CA ARG A 182 14.95 0.48 0.70
C ARG A 182 16.01 1.34 0.02
N GLU A 183 15.62 2.22 -0.90
CA GLU A 183 16.52 3.15 -1.58
C GLU A 183 17.22 4.14 -0.64
N ASN A 184 16.69 4.33 0.57
CA ASN A 184 17.29 5.20 1.59
C ASN A 184 18.25 4.47 2.53
N TYR A 185 18.45 3.16 2.40
CA TYR A 185 19.34 2.43 3.32
C TYR A 185 20.82 2.84 3.12
N GLY A 186 21.59 2.73 4.20
CA GLY A 186 22.99 3.12 4.22
C GLY A 186 23.19 4.64 4.36
N GLN A 187 24.06 5.23 3.56
CA GLN A 187 24.44 6.64 3.68
C GLN A 187 23.27 7.64 3.56
N PRO A 188 22.27 7.45 2.66
CA PRO A 188 21.09 8.32 2.64
C PRO A 188 20.33 8.33 3.98
N MET A 189 20.14 7.19 4.63
CA MET A 189 19.49 7.11 5.93
C MET A 189 20.30 7.87 6.99
N THR A 190 21.61 7.69 7.02
CA THR A 190 22.50 8.42 7.93
C THR A 190 22.38 9.93 7.73
N ASN A 191 22.29 10.39 6.48
CA ASN A 191 22.12 11.81 6.17
C ASN A 191 20.78 12.35 6.67
N ILE A 192 19.68 11.56 6.50
CA ILE A 192 18.34 11.90 7.01
C ILE A 192 18.38 12.04 8.53
N MET A 193 18.91 11.03 9.23
CA MET A 193 19.00 11.05 10.70
C MET A 193 19.85 12.20 11.21
N THR A 194 20.95 12.51 10.51
CA THR A 194 21.80 13.68 10.83
C THR A 194 21.03 14.99 10.65
N ALA A 195 20.23 15.11 9.59
CA ALA A 195 19.41 16.31 9.37
C ALA A 195 18.33 16.46 10.45
N LEU A 196 17.66 15.38 10.82
CA LEU A 196 16.68 15.36 11.91
C LEU A 196 17.32 15.79 13.24
N ARG A 197 18.49 15.26 13.56
CA ARG A 197 19.24 15.66 14.75
C ARG A 197 19.55 17.16 14.76
N ARG A 198 20.02 17.69 13.62
CA ARG A 198 20.31 19.13 13.49
C ARG A 198 19.06 20.00 13.64
N ILE A 199 17.89 19.51 13.17
CA ILE A 199 16.61 20.19 13.38
C ILE A 199 16.28 20.24 14.87
N ALA A 200 16.36 19.11 15.58
CA ALA A 200 16.10 19.04 17.02
C ALA A 200 17.04 19.96 17.82
N ASP A 201 18.31 20.01 17.46
CA ASP A 201 19.31 20.86 18.14
C ASP A 201 19.08 22.36 17.85
N ALA A 202 18.63 22.72 16.65
CA ALA A 202 18.40 24.10 16.23
C ALA A 202 17.05 24.68 16.71
N PHE A 203 16.08 23.83 16.98
CA PHE A 203 14.71 24.23 17.35
C PHE A 203 14.27 23.53 18.65
N PRO A 204 14.66 24.04 19.84
CA PRO A 204 14.36 23.38 21.12
C PRO A 204 12.87 23.27 21.45
N ASP A 205 12.00 24.05 20.79
CA ASP A 205 10.54 24.00 20.90
C ASP A 205 9.90 22.91 20.01
N THR A 206 10.72 22.11 19.34
CA THR A 206 10.26 21.07 18.41
C THR A 206 10.50 19.67 18.98
N GLU A 207 9.46 18.83 18.90
CA GLU A 207 9.54 17.40 19.20
C GLU A 207 9.50 16.62 17.88
N LEU A 208 10.42 15.65 17.71
CA LEU A 208 10.43 14.76 16.58
C LEU A 208 9.94 13.38 17.01
N VAL A 209 8.85 12.92 16.41
CA VAL A 209 8.29 11.59 16.65
C VAL A 209 8.57 10.73 15.43
N TYR A 210 9.39 9.71 15.60
CA TYR A 210 9.76 8.77 14.54
C TYR A 210 9.36 7.34 14.90
N PRO A 211 8.20 6.86 14.41
CA PRO A 211 7.84 5.45 14.52
C PRO A 211 8.84 4.61 13.71
N VAL A 212 9.71 3.88 14.40
CA VAL A 212 10.74 3.07 13.75
C VAL A 212 10.09 1.85 13.10
N HIS A 213 10.35 1.64 11.82
CA HIS A 213 9.86 0.47 11.10
C HIS A 213 10.48 -0.82 11.67
N LEU A 214 9.66 -1.88 11.83
CA LEU A 214 10.07 -3.13 12.46
C LEU A 214 11.08 -3.97 11.65
N SER A 215 11.48 -3.51 10.48
CA SER A 215 12.52 -4.18 9.69
C SER A 215 13.88 -4.09 10.40
N PRO A 216 14.62 -5.21 10.56
CA PRO A 216 15.94 -5.21 11.21
C PRO A 216 16.98 -4.30 10.54
N VAL A 217 16.78 -3.91 9.30
CA VAL A 217 17.69 -3.01 8.56
C VAL A 217 17.45 -1.54 8.93
N VAL A 218 16.28 -1.21 9.50
CA VAL A 218 15.91 0.16 9.92
C VAL A 218 16.17 0.35 11.41
N GLN A 219 16.13 -0.69 12.20
CA GLN A 219 16.49 -0.72 13.63
C GLN A 219 18.01 -0.68 13.83
#